data_c4f3c77f3542cb118d3ec58fe87405df
#
_entry.id   c4f3c77f3542cb118d3ec58fe87405df
#
_cell.length_a   1.000
_cell.length_b   1.000
_cell.length_c   1.000
_cell.angle_alpha   90.00
_cell.angle_beta   90.00
_cell.angle_gamma   90.00
#
_symmetry.space_group_name_H-M   'P 1'
#
loop_
_entity.id
_entity.type
_entity.pdbx_description
1 polymer ?
#
loop_
_entity_poly.entity_id
_entity_poly.type
_entity_poly.pdbx_seq_one_letter_code
_entity_poly.pdbx_strand_id
1 'polypeptide(L)'
;STPSNSSAASDVYKRQDNYRKRTMKEKAELIKNGGEKAISAILPILDDLERALQNMQKADNVQAMYEGIDLISQKFLKVLAQEGLQKMEPVGETFDTDFHEAIALVPAPDETQKGKVLDCVQTGYKLNDKVIRHAKVVVAQ
;
A
#
# COMPACT_ATOMS: atom_id res chain seq x y z
N SER A 1 -58.37 23.33 5.29
CA SER A 1 -57.60 23.64 4.10
C SER A 1 -56.47 22.65 3.90
N THR A 2 -56.35 22.16 2.76
CA THR A 2 -55.24 21.23 2.42
C THR A 2 -53.89 22.00 2.42
N PRO A 3 -52.82 21.39 3.00
CA PRO A 3 -51.50 21.98 2.85
C PRO A 3 -51.19 22.18 1.35
N SER A 4 -50.63 23.32 1.03
CA SER A 4 -50.30 23.59 -0.35
C SER A 4 -49.24 22.62 -0.85
N ASN A 5 -49.29 22.23 -2.12
CA ASN A 5 -48.26 21.38 -2.71
C ASN A 5 -46.85 21.99 -2.60
N SER A 6 -46.76 23.31 -2.53
CA SER A 6 -45.49 24.00 -2.37
C SER A 6 -44.86 23.77 -1.00
N SER A 7 -45.68 23.63 0.06
CA SER A 7 -45.18 23.31 1.42
C SER A 7 -44.62 21.90 1.47
N ALA A 8 -45.35 20.91 0.92
CA ALA A 8 -44.89 19.52 0.85
C ALA A 8 -43.61 19.39 -0.01
N ALA A 9 -43.56 20.09 -1.15
CA ALA A 9 -42.38 20.11 -2.00
C ALA A 9 -41.17 20.73 -1.30
N SER A 10 -41.38 21.79 -0.52
CA SER A 10 -40.33 22.43 0.29
C SER A 10 -39.80 21.50 1.37
N ASP A 11 -40.66 20.72 2.03
CA ASP A 11 -40.26 19.76 3.06
C ASP A 11 -39.44 18.61 2.44
N VAL A 12 -39.86 18.09 1.29
CA VAL A 12 -39.10 17.06 0.55
C VAL A 12 -37.73 17.60 0.14
N TYR A 13 -37.68 18.80 -0.38
CA TYR A 13 -36.42 19.45 -0.78
C TYR A 13 -35.47 19.60 0.41
N LYS A 14 -35.97 20.02 1.57
CA LYS A 14 -35.18 20.13 2.79
C LYS A 14 -34.60 18.79 3.22
N ARG A 15 -35.39 17.72 3.16
CA ARG A 15 -34.97 16.37 3.51
C ARG A 15 -33.84 15.90 2.57
N GLN A 16 -34.01 16.13 1.26
CA GLN A 16 -33.01 15.78 0.27
C GLN A 16 -31.73 16.56 0.46
N ASP A 17 -31.82 17.85 0.78
CA ASP A 17 -30.66 18.71 1.02
C ASP A 17 -29.93 18.27 2.29
N ASN A 18 -30.65 17.96 3.37
CA ASN A 18 -30.05 17.47 4.61
C ASN A 18 -29.36 16.11 4.41
N TYR A 19 -30.00 15.22 3.64
CA TYR A 19 -29.42 13.93 3.29
C TYR A 19 -28.12 14.13 2.51
N ARG A 20 -28.12 15.00 1.50
CA ARG A 20 -26.94 15.30 0.70
C ARG A 20 -25.81 15.88 1.54
N LYS A 21 -26.11 16.82 2.42
CA LYS A 21 -25.12 17.42 3.33
C LYS A 21 -24.50 16.37 4.25
N ARG A 22 -25.34 15.49 4.81
CA ARG A 22 -24.88 14.40 5.67
C ARG A 22 -24.00 13.42 4.90
N THR A 23 -24.40 13.05 3.68
CA THR A 23 -23.63 12.15 2.82
C THR A 23 -22.28 12.75 2.47
N MET A 24 -22.21 14.03 2.14
CA MET A 24 -20.95 14.73 1.85
C MET A 24 -20.04 14.77 3.08
N LYS A 25 -20.61 15.02 4.27
CA LYS A 25 -19.87 14.99 5.51
C LYS A 25 -19.31 13.61 5.81
N GLU A 26 -20.12 12.57 5.64
CA GLU A 26 -19.72 11.17 5.84
C GLU A 26 -18.61 10.79 4.87
N LYS A 27 -18.71 11.20 3.60
CA LYS A 27 -17.66 10.97 2.60
C LYS A 27 -16.36 11.68 2.99
N ALA A 28 -16.45 12.92 3.45
CA ALA A 28 -15.29 13.69 3.88
C ALA A 28 -14.60 13.03 5.07
N GLU A 29 -15.38 12.52 6.03
CA GLU A 29 -14.86 11.78 7.19
C GLU A 29 -14.20 10.47 6.75
N LEU A 30 -14.80 9.72 5.79
CA LEU A 30 -14.22 8.50 5.25
C LEU A 30 -12.89 8.77 4.55
N ILE A 31 -12.80 9.84 3.77
CA ILE A 31 -11.57 10.24 3.11
C ILE A 31 -10.49 10.61 4.14
N LYS A 32 -10.86 11.40 5.14
CA LYS A 32 -9.94 11.86 6.19
C LYS A 32 -9.42 10.70 7.03
N ASN A 33 -10.30 9.77 7.37
CA ASN A 33 -10.01 8.67 8.30
C ASN A 33 -9.80 7.32 7.60
N GLY A 34 -9.80 7.30 6.26
CA GLY A 34 -9.70 6.07 5.49
C GLY A 34 -8.43 5.27 5.72
N GLY A 35 -7.36 5.93 6.19
CA GLY A 35 -6.10 5.28 6.52
C GLY A 35 -5.99 4.81 7.97
N GLU A 36 -6.99 5.10 8.82
CA GLU A 36 -6.88 4.84 10.25
C GLU A 36 -6.63 3.37 10.57
N LYS A 37 -7.35 2.46 9.92
CA LYS A 37 -7.19 1.03 10.14
C LYS A 37 -5.77 0.57 9.80
N ALA A 38 -5.26 0.98 8.64
CA ALA A 38 -3.92 0.61 8.19
C ALA A 38 -2.85 1.22 9.10
N ILE A 39 -2.99 2.50 9.44
CA ILE A 39 -2.04 3.19 10.31
C ILE A 39 -2.03 2.54 11.70
N SER A 40 -3.21 2.26 12.27
CA SER A 40 -3.30 1.59 13.57
C SER A 40 -2.66 0.19 13.54
N ALA A 41 -2.78 -0.52 12.41
CA ALA A 41 -2.20 -1.84 12.25
C ALA A 41 -0.67 -1.82 12.27
N ILE A 42 -0.04 -0.73 11.80
CA ILE A 42 1.43 -0.61 11.75
C ILE A 42 2.03 0.01 13.01
N LEU A 43 1.23 0.60 13.90
CA LEU A 43 1.78 1.21 15.13
C LEU A 43 2.55 0.22 16.01
N PRO A 44 2.12 -1.05 16.20
CA PRO A 44 2.93 -2.03 16.93
C PRO A 44 4.30 -2.28 16.30
N ILE A 45 4.40 -2.14 14.98
CA ILE A 45 5.68 -2.28 14.28
C ILE A 45 6.60 -1.09 14.62
N LEU A 46 6.04 0.11 14.68
CA LEU A 46 6.78 1.30 15.07
C LEU A 46 7.30 1.15 16.52
N ASP A 47 6.48 0.60 17.41
CA ASP A 47 6.89 0.31 18.78
C ASP A 47 8.05 -0.68 18.82
N ASP A 48 8.02 -1.71 17.99
CA ASP A 48 9.09 -2.69 17.88
C ASP A 48 10.39 -2.05 17.38
N LEU A 49 10.27 -1.14 16.39
CA LEU A 49 11.43 -0.39 15.89
C LEU A 49 12.05 0.50 16.97
N GLU A 50 11.23 1.20 17.74
CA GLU A 50 11.71 2.03 18.84
C GLU A 50 12.46 1.20 19.87
N ARG A 51 11.94 0.02 20.22
CA ARG A 51 12.59 -0.91 21.15
C ARG A 51 13.92 -1.42 20.58
N ALA A 52 13.93 -1.75 19.29
CA ALA A 52 15.15 -2.21 18.61
C ALA A 52 16.23 -1.12 18.64
N LEU A 53 15.87 0.14 18.37
CA LEU A 53 16.79 1.26 18.40
C LEU A 53 17.39 1.46 19.78
N GLN A 54 16.60 1.33 20.84
CA GLN A 54 17.08 1.42 22.21
C GLN A 54 18.05 0.29 22.55
N ASN A 55 17.76 -0.93 22.07
CA ASN A 55 18.61 -2.10 22.31
C ASN A 55 19.91 -2.03 21.50
N MET A 56 19.90 -1.44 20.32
CA MET A 56 21.07 -1.30 19.47
C MET A 56 22.18 -0.45 20.13
N GLN A 57 21.80 0.52 20.95
CA GLN A 57 22.77 1.34 21.69
C GLN A 57 23.57 0.53 22.69
N LYS A 58 23.05 -0.63 23.10
CA LYS A 58 23.65 -1.50 24.13
C LYS A 58 24.23 -2.78 23.57
N ALA A 59 24.02 -3.06 22.27
CA ALA A 59 24.39 -4.32 21.66
C ALA A 59 25.76 -4.25 21.00
N ASP A 60 26.64 -5.22 21.30
CA ASP A 60 27.93 -5.36 20.67
C ASP A 60 27.92 -6.35 19.50
N ASN A 61 26.79 -7.04 19.28
CA ASN A 61 26.67 -8.12 18.30
C ASN A 61 25.85 -7.67 17.10
N VAL A 62 26.52 -7.44 15.96
CA VAL A 62 25.90 -7.03 14.70
C VAL A 62 24.93 -8.08 14.17
N GLN A 63 25.25 -9.37 14.35
CA GLN A 63 24.38 -10.45 13.88
C GLN A 63 23.05 -10.47 14.63
N ALA A 64 23.06 -10.26 15.93
CA ALA A 64 21.83 -10.19 16.72
C ALA A 64 20.99 -8.99 16.33
N MET A 65 21.62 -7.86 16.02
CA MET A 65 20.92 -6.67 15.52
C MET A 65 20.27 -6.92 14.17
N TYR A 66 20.97 -7.57 13.27
CA TYR A 66 20.43 -7.94 11.95
C TYR A 66 19.21 -8.85 12.11
N GLU A 67 19.30 -9.90 12.91
CA GLU A 67 18.20 -10.83 13.15
C GLU A 67 16.99 -10.13 13.75
N GLY A 68 17.20 -9.19 14.67
CA GLY A 68 16.13 -8.41 15.27
C GLY A 68 15.41 -7.54 14.25
N ILE A 69 16.15 -6.86 13.39
CA ILE A 69 15.58 -6.02 12.32
C ILE A 69 14.86 -6.87 11.29
N ASP A 70 15.43 -8.03 10.93
CA ASP A 70 14.81 -8.95 9.99
C ASP A 70 13.44 -9.45 10.49
N LEU A 71 13.34 -9.79 11.76
CA LEU A 71 12.08 -10.19 12.38
C LEU A 71 11.04 -9.07 12.33
N ILE A 72 11.45 -7.84 12.59
CA ILE A 72 10.57 -6.67 12.51
C ILE A 72 10.10 -6.46 11.07
N SER A 73 11.00 -6.59 10.10
CA SER A 73 10.67 -6.48 8.68
C SER A 73 9.64 -7.52 8.25
N GLN A 74 9.83 -8.78 8.67
CA GLN A 74 8.89 -9.86 8.37
C GLN A 74 7.51 -9.59 9.00
N LYS A 75 7.48 -9.13 10.23
CA LYS A 75 6.23 -8.76 10.91
C LYS A 75 5.53 -7.62 10.19
N PHE A 76 6.28 -6.63 9.75
CA PHE A 76 5.75 -5.48 8.99
C PHE A 76 5.06 -5.95 7.70
N LEU A 77 5.74 -6.79 6.92
CA LEU A 77 5.17 -7.34 5.70
C LEU A 77 3.91 -8.16 5.96
N LYS A 78 3.91 -8.95 7.04
CA LYS A 78 2.75 -9.76 7.42
C LYS A 78 1.54 -8.88 7.77
N VAL A 79 1.75 -7.83 8.55
CA VAL A 79 0.68 -6.89 8.93
C VAL A 79 0.13 -6.19 7.70
N LEU A 80 0.99 -5.74 6.79
CA LEU A 80 0.57 -5.10 5.55
C LEU A 80 -0.17 -6.07 4.63
N ALA A 81 0.24 -7.35 4.59
CA ALA A 81 -0.45 -8.37 3.81
C ALA A 81 -1.89 -8.58 4.32
N GLN A 82 -2.10 -8.51 5.63
CA GLN A 82 -3.44 -8.58 6.21
C GLN A 82 -4.32 -7.40 5.80
N GLU A 83 -3.71 -6.26 5.48
CA GLU A 83 -4.41 -5.07 4.97
C GLU A 83 -4.57 -5.09 3.44
N GLY A 84 -4.16 -6.18 2.78
CA GLY A 84 -4.34 -6.37 1.34
C GLY A 84 -3.13 -6.05 0.49
N LEU A 85 -1.98 -5.74 1.10
CA LEU A 85 -0.76 -5.44 0.35
C LEU A 85 -0.11 -6.73 -0.14
N GLN A 86 0.30 -6.74 -1.41
CA GLN A 86 1.04 -7.83 -2.03
C GLN A 86 2.34 -7.30 -2.60
N LYS A 87 3.44 -7.91 -2.20
CA LYS A 87 4.77 -7.61 -2.74
C LYS A 87 4.95 -8.32 -4.07
N MET A 88 5.46 -7.62 -5.07
CA MET A 88 5.82 -8.23 -6.34
C MET A 88 7.21 -8.87 -6.25
N GLU A 89 7.38 -10.01 -6.90
CA GLU A 89 8.66 -10.68 -7.04
C GLU A 89 8.94 -10.90 -8.52
N PRO A 90 9.38 -9.84 -9.24
CA PRO A 90 9.44 -9.87 -10.70
C PRO A 90 10.65 -10.58 -11.28
N VAL A 91 11.70 -10.81 -10.49
CA VAL A 91 12.93 -11.42 -11.00
C VAL A 91 12.64 -12.81 -11.56
N GLY A 92 13.02 -13.03 -12.82
CA GLY A 92 12.76 -14.28 -13.53
C GLY A 92 11.45 -14.32 -14.29
N GLU A 93 10.57 -13.35 -14.09
CA GLU A 93 9.31 -13.23 -14.81
C GLU A 93 9.48 -12.46 -16.11
N THR A 94 8.54 -12.67 -17.05
CA THR A 94 8.49 -11.87 -18.26
C THR A 94 8.17 -10.42 -17.91
N PHE A 95 8.88 -9.48 -18.51
CA PHE A 95 8.61 -8.06 -18.33
C PHE A 95 7.20 -7.73 -18.80
N ASP A 96 6.45 -7.03 -17.93
CA ASP A 96 5.07 -6.63 -18.18
C ASP A 96 4.89 -5.18 -17.73
N THR A 97 4.54 -4.31 -18.67
CA THR A 97 4.38 -2.87 -18.40
C THR A 97 3.26 -2.56 -17.42
N ASP A 98 2.30 -3.48 -17.22
CA ASP A 98 1.24 -3.28 -16.25
C ASP A 98 1.75 -3.31 -14.81
N PHE A 99 2.85 -4.01 -14.57
CA PHE A 99 3.41 -4.21 -13.23
C PHE A 99 4.81 -3.64 -13.06
N HIS A 100 5.56 -3.54 -14.15
CA HIS A 100 7.00 -3.24 -14.11
C HIS A 100 7.32 -1.96 -14.88
N GLU A 101 8.35 -1.26 -14.40
CA GLU A 101 8.96 -0.14 -15.11
C GLU A 101 10.41 -0.50 -15.39
N ALA A 102 10.78 -0.59 -16.67
CA ALA A 102 12.15 -0.89 -17.06
C ALA A 102 13.01 0.36 -16.90
N ILE A 103 13.98 0.32 -16.01
CA ILE A 103 14.92 1.42 -15.80
C ILE A 103 16.21 1.21 -16.56
N ALA A 104 16.52 -0.02 -16.97
CA ALA A 104 17.69 -0.36 -17.74
C ALA A 104 17.43 -1.60 -18.57
N LEU A 105 18.05 -1.64 -19.74
CA LEU A 105 18.08 -2.81 -20.62
C LEU A 105 19.53 -3.28 -20.69
N VAL A 106 19.76 -4.56 -20.45
CA VAL A 106 21.10 -5.15 -20.51
C VAL A 106 21.07 -6.38 -21.42
N PRO A 107 22.20 -6.79 -22.00
CA PRO A 107 22.23 -7.99 -22.81
C PRO A 107 21.79 -9.21 -22.01
N ALA A 108 20.98 -10.07 -22.62
CA ALA A 108 20.57 -11.33 -22.01
C ALA A 108 21.76 -12.26 -21.82
N PRO A 109 21.92 -12.90 -20.65
CA PRO A 109 22.97 -13.92 -20.45
C PRO A 109 22.81 -15.08 -21.39
N ASP A 110 21.58 -15.46 -21.75
CA ASP A 110 21.26 -16.43 -22.77
C ASP A 110 19.94 -16.11 -23.45
N GLU A 111 19.60 -16.81 -24.52
CA GLU A 111 18.38 -16.52 -25.27
C GLU A 111 17.09 -16.81 -24.49
N THR A 112 17.15 -17.73 -23.52
CA THR A 112 15.98 -18.09 -22.74
C THR A 112 15.55 -16.96 -21.79
N GLN A 113 16.46 -16.00 -21.51
CA GLN A 113 16.21 -14.90 -20.60
C GLN A 113 15.82 -13.61 -21.30
N LYS A 114 15.81 -13.56 -22.61
CA LYS A 114 15.39 -12.38 -23.36
C LYS A 114 13.96 -11.98 -22.99
N GLY A 115 13.76 -10.71 -22.71
CA GLY A 115 12.47 -10.17 -22.30
C GLY A 115 12.09 -10.44 -20.85
N LYS A 116 12.97 -11.09 -20.09
CA LYS A 116 12.73 -11.36 -18.68
C LYS A 116 13.40 -10.34 -17.77
N VAL A 117 12.86 -10.21 -16.58
CA VAL A 117 13.42 -9.35 -15.54
C VAL A 117 14.63 -10.03 -14.92
N LEU A 118 15.77 -9.36 -14.97
CA LEU A 118 17.02 -9.87 -14.40
C LEU A 118 17.23 -9.40 -12.96
N ASP A 119 16.78 -8.19 -12.63
CA ASP A 119 16.97 -7.60 -11.30
C ASP A 119 15.83 -6.64 -10.99
N CYS A 120 15.59 -6.44 -9.72
CA CYS A 120 14.58 -5.50 -9.21
C CYS A 120 15.28 -4.47 -8.33
N VAL A 121 15.31 -3.23 -8.79
CA VAL A 121 15.96 -2.12 -8.08
C VAL A 121 15.05 -1.51 -7.02
N GLN A 122 13.76 -1.44 -7.32
CA GLN A 122 12.75 -0.96 -6.37
C GLN A 122 11.55 -1.89 -6.41
N THR A 123 11.20 -2.42 -5.25
CA THR A 123 10.08 -3.36 -5.13
C THR A 123 8.75 -2.69 -5.48
N GLY A 124 7.95 -3.35 -6.29
CA GLY A 124 6.59 -2.93 -6.60
C GLY A 124 5.60 -3.59 -5.67
N TYR A 125 4.45 -2.96 -5.52
CA TYR A 125 3.39 -3.43 -4.63
C TYR A 125 2.01 -3.29 -5.27
N LYS A 126 1.15 -4.24 -4.95
CA LYS A 126 -0.28 -4.19 -5.25
C LYS A 126 -1.06 -4.06 -3.95
N LEU A 127 -2.17 -3.35 -4.01
CA LEU A 127 -3.13 -3.28 -2.91
C LEU A 127 -4.48 -3.70 -3.45
N ASN A 128 -5.02 -4.83 -2.94
CA ASN A 128 -6.30 -5.37 -3.38
C ASN A 128 -6.39 -5.47 -4.91
N ASP A 129 -5.38 -6.09 -5.52
CA ASP A 129 -5.23 -6.29 -6.97
C ASP A 129 -4.97 -5.03 -7.79
N LYS A 130 -4.83 -3.88 -7.15
CA LYS A 130 -4.46 -2.63 -7.82
C LYS A 130 -2.97 -2.36 -7.63
N VAL A 131 -2.25 -2.10 -8.71
CA VAL A 131 -0.85 -1.69 -8.64
C VAL A 131 -0.77 -0.29 -8.05
N ILE A 132 -0.16 -0.17 -6.87
CA ILE A 132 0.05 1.14 -6.23
C ILE A 132 1.47 1.67 -6.47
N ARG A 133 2.39 0.78 -6.80
CA ARG A 133 3.76 1.14 -7.20
C ARG A 133 4.31 0.05 -8.11
N HIS A 134 4.76 0.45 -9.29
CA HIS A 134 5.41 -0.46 -10.22
C HIS A 134 6.78 -0.87 -9.70
N ALA A 135 7.18 -2.11 -9.99
CA ALA A 135 8.54 -2.55 -9.70
C ALA A 135 9.50 -1.92 -10.72
N LYS A 136 10.55 -1.29 -10.24
CA LYS A 136 11.63 -0.78 -11.11
C LYS A 136 12.63 -1.91 -11.36
N VAL A 137 12.75 -2.30 -12.61
CA VAL A 137 13.45 -3.54 -12.98
C VAL A 137 14.50 -3.31 -14.06
N VAL A 138 15.43 -4.23 -14.11
CA VAL A 138 16.41 -4.38 -15.19
C VAL A 138 15.95 -5.54 -16.05
N VAL A 139 15.83 -5.30 -17.35
CA VAL A 139 15.28 -6.27 -18.31
C VAL A 139 16.36 -6.79 -19.24
N ALA A 140 16.32 -8.07 -19.53
CA ALA A 140 17.20 -8.71 -20.52
C ALA A 140 16.73 -8.33 -21.93
N GLN A 141 17.65 -7.81 -22.72
CA GLN A 141 17.40 -7.37 -24.08
C GLN A 141 17.66 -8.46 -25.11
#